data_e00333072477a6beb2d93a4c76b858b3
#
_entry.id   e00333072477a6beb2d93a4c76b858b3
#
_cell.length_a   1.000
_cell.length_b   1.000
_cell.length_c   1.000
_cell.angle_alpha   90.00
_cell.angle_beta   90.00
_cell.angle_gamma   90.00
#
_symmetry.space_group_name_H-M   'P 1'
#
loop_
_entity.id
_entity.type
_entity.pdbx_description
1 polymer ?
#
loop_
_entity_poly.entity_id
_entity_poly.type
_entity_poly.pdbx_seq_one_letter_code
_entity_poly.pdbx_strand_id
1 'polypeptide(L)'
;MNTQFLDNEYWYGGVVHMGRKFPVGKDDKLTVNLITGEGVSDQYSPLFISSKGRYICSDKPFEITFKNGEINADGPAEIKLFSGFGTLKGAQADAARRCFSADGRIPNEQFLRAPQYNTWIELMYNQNEKQILEYARSLVDEGMEPGILMIDEGWAPDYGDYDFCARKFQNPKKMVDELHSLGFKVMLWITPHISPDSDCYRAIKNTDYLIKDKDGKVAVREWWNGFSCILDLTNPKACEWFYGKLKGVMDKYGVDGFKFDAGGAYLYRKDDKTYMQCEACEHTAAFDRFAAQFEYNELRCVWNCGGQPLVCRLQDKAPSWEHNDGI
;
A
#
# COMPACT_ATOMS: atom_id res chain seq x y z
N MET A 1 -18.68 20.94 5.94
CA MET A 1 -20.03 20.35 5.69
C MET A 1 -20.60 19.89 7.02
N ASN A 2 -21.91 20.13 7.26
CA ASN A 2 -22.61 19.69 8.46
C ASN A 2 -23.91 19.01 8.06
N THR A 3 -24.26 17.88 8.70
CA THR A 3 -25.55 17.19 8.55
C THR A 3 -25.88 16.43 9.84
N GLN A 4 -27.13 15.98 9.96
CA GLN A 4 -27.58 15.19 11.12
C GLN A 4 -27.79 13.73 10.75
N PHE A 5 -27.71 12.86 11.75
CA PHE A 5 -28.14 11.47 11.60
C PHE A 5 -29.63 11.39 11.30
N LEU A 6 -29.99 10.48 10.41
CA LEU A 6 -31.36 10.03 10.25
C LEU A 6 -31.72 8.99 11.31
N ASP A 7 -32.99 8.72 11.50
CA ASP A 7 -33.46 7.69 12.43
C ASP A 7 -32.92 6.31 12.05
N ASN A 8 -32.32 5.61 13.02
CA ASN A 8 -31.72 4.29 12.83
C ASN A 8 -30.68 4.25 11.70
N GLU A 9 -29.86 5.28 11.59
CA GLU A 9 -28.79 5.38 10.63
C GLU A 9 -27.46 4.98 11.24
N TYR A 10 -26.66 4.26 10.43
CA TYR A 10 -25.31 3.82 10.74
C TYR A 10 -24.37 4.16 9.59
N TRP A 11 -23.16 4.62 9.93
CA TRP A 11 -22.14 5.04 8.98
C TRP A 11 -20.95 4.10 9.00
N TYR A 12 -20.31 3.93 7.83
CA TYR A 12 -19.14 3.08 7.58
C TYR A 12 -18.18 3.84 6.67
N GLY A 13 -16.86 3.55 6.75
CA GLY A 13 -15.92 4.03 5.75
C GLY A 13 -14.66 4.67 6.29
N GLY A 14 -13.96 5.36 5.42
CA GLY A 14 -12.75 6.10 5.71
C GLY A 14 -11.50 5.24 5.78
N VAL A 15 -11.34 4.47 6.84
CA VAL A 15 -10.08 3.78 7.20
C VAL A 15 -10.33 2.31 7.48
N VAL A 16 -9.61 1.43 6.80
CA VAL A 16 -9.84 -0.02 6.88
C VAL A 16 -9.51 -0.57 8.27
N HIS A 17 -8.37 -0.24 8.86
CA HIS A 17 -7.99 -0.78 10.17
C HIS A 17 -8.88 -0.28 11.33
N MET A 18 -9.65 0.78 11.12
CA MET A 18 -10.64 1.25 12.09
C MET A 18 -11.96 0.46 12.01
N GLY A 19 -12.04 -0.61 11.22
CA GLY A 19 -13.26 -1.39 11.00
C GLY A 19 -13.97 -1.82 12.28
N ARG A 20 -13.25 -2.10 13.37
CA ARG A 20 -13.83 -2.42 14.68
C ARG A 20 -14.57 -1.24 15.35
N LYS A 21 -14.37 0.01 14.89
CA LYS A 21 -15.07 1.22 15.37
C LYS A 21 -16.32 1.52 14.56
N PHE A 22 -16.58 0.77 13.50
CA PHE A 22 -17.78 0.87 12.67
C PHE A 22 -18.71 -0.33 12.90
N PRO A 23 -20.02 -0.15 12.73
CA PRO A 23 -20.70 1.08 12.30
C PRO A 23 -20.75 2.15 13.39
N VAL A 24 -20.80 3.42 12.96
CA VAL A 24 -21.02 4.58 13.83
C VAL A 24 -22.49 4.96 13.79
N GLY A 25 -23.15 4.95 14.92
CA GLY A 25 -24.54 5.36 15.12
C GLY A 25 -24.68 6.75 15.75
N LYS A 26 -25.92 7.17 15.97
CA LYS A 26 -26.28 8.51 16.46
C LYS A 26 -25.68 8.85 17.84
N ASP A 27 -25.55 7.85 18.71
CA ASP A 27 -25.09 8.03 20.09
C ASP A 27 -23.57 7.85 20.24
N ASP A 28 -22.89 7.45 19.17
CA ASP A 28 -21.45 7.24 19.17
C ASP A 28 -20.69 8.55 19.01
N LYS A 29 -19.40 8.50 19.42
CA LYS A 29 -18.46 9.59 19.21
C LYS A 29 -17.21 9.05 18.52
N LEU A 30 -16.95 9.51 17.30
CA LEU A 30 -15.75 9.15 16.53
C LEU A 30 -15.28 10.36 15.71
N THR A 31 -13.98 10.63 15.75
CA THR A 31 -13.31 11.53 14.79
C THR A 31 -12.33 10.74 13.96
N VAL A 32 -12.35 10.94 12.65
CA VAL A 32 -11.41 10.37 11.69
C VAL A 32 -10.76 11.51 10.93
N ASN A 33 -9.42 11.65 11.06
CA ASN A 33 -8.66 12.66 10.37
C ASN A 33 -7.87 11.99 9.23
N LEU A 34 -8.30 12.22 7.99
CA LEU A 34 -7.64 11.73 6.79
C LEU A 34 -6.56 12.68 6.27
N ILE A 35 -6.49 13.93 6.78
CA ILE A 35 -5.58 14.98 6.29
C ILE A 35 -4.15 14.70 6.71
N THR A 36 -3.94 14.43 7.99
CA THR A 36 -2.60 14.23 8.55
C THR A 36 -2.06 12.83 8.34
N GLY A 37 -2.94 11.87 8.07
CA GLY A 37 -2.58 10.45 8.08
C GLY A 37 -2.21 9.92 9.46
N GLU A 38 -2.25 10.77 10.51
CA GLU A 38 -1.90 10.40 11.87
C GLU A 38 -2.99 9.54 12.49
N GLY A 39 -2.62 8.35 12.97
CA GLY A 39 -3.56 7.36 13.48
C GLY A 39 -4.45 6.73 12.39
N VAL A 40 -4.22 7.07 11.14
CA VAL A 40 -4.78 6.43 9.95
C VAL A 40 -3.74 5.46 9.44
N SER A 41 -4.08 4.17 9.41
CA SER A 41 -3.16 3.18 8.89
C SER A 41 -3.15 3.19 7.36
N ASP A 42 -2.64 2.15 6.87
CA ASP A 42 -2.15 1.94 5.53
C ASP A 42 -3.20 2.10 4.42
N GLN A 43 -4.51 1.88 4.70
CA GLN A 43 -5.54 1.83 3.66
C GLN A 43 -6.72 2.75 4.02
N TYR A 44 -6.93 3.79 3.24
CA TYR A 44 -7.95 4.78 3.52
C TYR A 44 -8.46 5.49 2.26
N SER A 45 -9.67 6.04 2.39
CA SER A 45 -10.38 6.69 1.29
C SER A 45 -11.27 7.82 1.82
N PRO A 46 -11.41 8.93 1.10
CA PRO A 46 -12.27 10.04 1.51
C PRO A 46 -13.75 9.76 1.25
N LEU A 47 -14.23 8.59 1.70
CA LEU A 47 -15.59 8.10 1.49
C LEU A 47 -16.17 7.49 2.76
N PHE A 48 -17.35 7.99 3.16
CA PHE A 48 -18.16 7.42 4.23
C PHE A 48 -19.58 7.15 3.73
N ILE A 49 -20.11 5.95 3.99
CA ILE A 49 -21.38 5.46 3.44
C ILE A 49 -22.34 5.11 4.55
N SER A 50 -23.60 5.50 4.37
CA SER A 50 -24.68 5.32 5.33
C SER A 50 -25.58 4.13 5.00
N SER A 51 -26.05 3.46 6.05
CA SER A 51 -27.11 2.44 5.96
C SER A 51 -28.42 2.95 5.36
N LYS A 52 -28.64 4.27 5.33
CA LYS A 52 -29.84 4.93 4.77
C LYS A 52 -29.67 5.41 3.34
N GLY A 53 -28.68 4.89 2.61
CA GLY A 53 -28.52 5.20 1.20
C GLY A 53 -28.08 6.63 0.92
N ARG A 54 -27.15 7.14 1.73
CA ARG A 54 -26.42 8.38 1.47
C ARG A 54 -24.93 8.20 1.71
N TYR A 55 -24.08 9.08 1.16
CA TYR A 55 -22.65 9.02 1.40
C TYR A 55 -22.02 10.41 1.36
N ILE A 56 -20.90 10.53 2.05
CA ILE A 56 -20.05 11.72 2.11
C ILE A 56 -18.75 11.39 1.41
N CYS A 57 -18.33 12.21 0.46
CA CYS A 57 -17.03 12.06 -0.19
C CYS A 57 -16.42 13.42 -0.58
N SER A 58 -15.12 13.40 -0.86
CA SER A 58 -14.36 14.52 -1.39
C SER A 58 -13.25 13.99 -2.30
N ASP A 59 -12.73 14.84 -3.18
CA ASP A 59 -11.55 14.53 -4.00
C ASP A 59 -10.23 14.70 -3.22
N LYS A 60 -10.29 15.27 -2.03
CA LYS A 60 -9.15 15.50 -1.13
C LYS A 60 -9.43 14.91 0.25
N PRO A 61 -8.39 14.68 1.06
CA PRO A 61 -8.57 14.21 2.43
C PRO A 61 -9.32 15.26 3.26
N PHE A 62 -10.07 14.79 4.25
CA PHE A 62 -10.81 15.64 5.18
C PHE A 62 -10.85 15.01 6.57
N GLU A 63 -11.20 15.81 7.57
CA GLU A 63 -11.56 15.34 8.89
C GLU A 63 -13.08 15.19 8.98
N ILE A 64 -13.55 14.11 9.60
CA ILE A 64 -14.97 13.90 9.88
C ILE A 64 -15.17 13.55 11.36
N THR A 65 -16.16 14.18 11.99
CA THR A 65 -16.53 13.94 13.38
C THR A 65 -18.00 13.56 13.45
N PHE A 66 -18.28 12.43 14.05
CA PHE A 66 -19.59 11.95 14.45
C PHE A 66 -19.74 12.20 15.96
N LYS A 67 -20.76 12.97 16.37
CA LYS A 67 -20.98 13.29 17.78
C LYS A 67 -22.37 13.88 18.01
N ASN A 68 -23.06 13.40 19.06
CA ASN A 68 -24.34 13.97 19.52
C ASN A 68 -25.41 14.00 18.41
N GLY A 69 -25.47 13.02 17.54
CA GLY A 69 -26.41 12.97 16.42
C GLY A 69 -26.05 13.88 15.24
N GLU A 70 -24.90 14.54 15.27
CA GLU A 70 -24.38 15.39 14.20
C GLU A 70 -23.17 14.76 13.51
N ILE A 71 -23.01 15.11 12.23
CA ILE A 71 -21.87 14.73 11.39
C ILE A 71 -21.25 16.01 10.84
N ASN A 72 -20.05 16.29 11.26
CA ASN A 72 -19.28 17.47 10.83
C ASN A 72 -18.07 17.00 10.03
N ALA A 73 -17.86 17.54 8.83
CA ALA A 73 -16.70 17.28 8.02
C ALA A 73 -16.08 18.58 7.51
N ASP A 74 -14.75 18.68 7.63
CA ASP A 74 -13.95 19.83 7.22
C ASP A 74 -12.67 19.38 6.51
N GLY A 75 -12.26 20.16 5.50
CA GLY A 75 -11.10 19.83 4.70
C GLY A 75 -10.76 20.87 3.64
N PRO A 76 -9.63 20.67 2.91
CA PRO A 76 -9.12 21.64 1.96
C PRO A 76 -9.93 21.77 0.65
N ALA A 77 -10.88 20.85 0.42
CA ALA A 77 -11.71 20.83 -0.79
C ALA A 77 -13.19 20.68 -0.44
N GLU A 78 -14.05 20.80 -1.45
CA GLU A 78 -15.48 20.60 -1.29
C GLU A 78 -15.78 19.17 -0.81
N ILE A 79 -16.57 19.08 0.27
CA ILE A 79 -17.06 17.81 0.82
C ILE A 79 -18.53 17.71 0.47
N LYS A 80 -18.91 16.67 -0.26
CA LYS A 80 -20.25 16.47 -0.82
C LYS A 80 -21.02 15.41 -0.06
N LEU A 81 -22.26 15.70 0.23
CA LEU A 81 -23.26 14.73 0.72
C LEU A 81 -24.17 14.35 -0.44
N PHE A 82 -24.17 13.08 -0.79
CA PHE A 82 -25.12 12.49 -1.75
C PHE A 82 -26.15 11.67 -1.02
N SER A 83 -27.40 11.64 -1.51
CA SER A 83 -28.53 10.98 -0.86
C SER A 83 -29.54 10.47 -1.88
N GLY A 84 -30.54 9.70 -1.42
CA GLY A 84 -31.63 9.21 -2.28
C GLY A 84 -31.40 7.80 -2.84
N PHE A 85 -30.36 7.08 -2.38
CA PHE A 85 -30.03 5.73 -2.90
C PHE A 85 -30.74 4.60 -2.11
N GLY A 86 -31.53 4.92 -1.10
CA GLY A 86 -32.40 4.02 -0.36
C GLY A 86 -31.70 3.06 0.59
N THR A 87 -30.58 2.46 0.21
CA THR A 87 -29.85 1.44 0.98
C THR A 87 -28.34 1.66 0.96
N LEU A 88 -27.64 1.01 1.90
CA LEU A 88 -26.16 0.95 1.89
C LEU A 88 -25.62 0.47 0.52
N LYS A 89 -26.21 -0.60 -0.03
CA LYS A 89 -25.82 -1.14 -1.35
C LYS A 89 -26.02 -0.12 -2.48
N GLY A 90 -27.13 0.61 -2.46
CA GLY A 90 -27.42 1.65 -3.46
C GLY A 90 -26.41 2.80 -3.39
N ALA A 91 -26.12 3.29 -2.18
CA ALA A 91 -25.11 4.32 -1.94
C ALA A 91 -23.71 3.86 -2.36
N GLN A 92 -23.31 2.64 -1.99
CA GLN A 92 -22.02 2.05 -2.39
C GLN A 92 -21.89 1.96 -3.92
N ALA A 93 -22.94 1.50 -4.60
CA ALA A 93 -22.91 1.35 -6.05
C ALA A 93 -22.81 2.71 -6.78
N ASP A 94 -23.45 3.75 -6.26
CA ASP A 94 -23.32 5.10 -6.82
C ASP A 94 -21.96 5.72 -6.51
N ALA A 95 -21.49 5.63 -5.27
CA ALA A 95 -20.18 6.10 -4.86
C ALA A 95 -19.06 5.42 -5.67
N ALA A 96 -19.13 4.11 -5.90
CA ALA A 96 -18.18 3.38 -6.72
C ALA A 96 -18.09 3.95 -8.14
N ARG A 97 -19.22 4.25 -8.77
CA ARG A 97 -19.24 4.83 -10.12
C ARG A 97 -18.72 6.26 -10.19
N ARG A 98 -18.94 7.07 -9.14
CA ARG A 98 -18.57 8.49 -9.14
C ARG A 98 -17.15 8.75 -8.65
N CYS A 99 -16.75 8.03 -7.58
CA CYS A 99 -15.50 8.30 -6.87
C CYS A 99 -14.37 7.36 -7.29
N PHE A 100 -14.68 6.21 -7.90
CA PHE A 100 -13.70 5.19 -8.25
C PHE A 100 -13.87 4.74 -9.70
N SER A 101 -13.29 5.50 -10.61
CA SER A 101 -13.29 5.12 -12.04
C SER A 101 -12.43 3.88 -12.25
N ALA A 102 -13.07 2.74 -12.50
CA ALA A 102 -12.38 1.53 -12.89
C ALA A 102 -11.71 1.74 -14.27
N ASP A 103 -10.47 1.28 -14.42
CA ASP A 103 -9.73 1.32 -15.67
C ASP A 103 -9.99 0.10 -16.57
N GLY A 104 -10.90 -0.78 -16.15
CA GLY A 104 -11.28 -2.00 -16.86
C GLY A 104 -10.36 -3.20 -16.60
N ARG A 105 -9.27 -3.02 -15.84
CA ARG A 105 -8.39 -4.09 -15.41
C ARG A 105 -8.81 -4.60 -14.03
N ILE A 106 -8.49 -5.86 -13.75
CA ILE A 106 -8.66 -6.48 -12.44
C ILE A 106 -7.30 -7.03 -11.97
N PRO A 107 -7.10 -7.22 -10.66
CA PRO A 107 -5.93 -7.93 -10.15
C PRO A 107 -5.81 -9.31 -10.79
N ASN A 108 -4.59 -9.85 -10.85
CA ASN A 108 -4.38 -11.20 -11.33
C ASN A 108 -5.22 -12.19 -10.51
N GLU A 109 -5.95 -13.06 -11.21
CA GLU A 109 -6.89 -14.01 -10.62
C GLU A 109 -6.23 -14.95 -9.58
N GLN A 110 -4.94 -15.21 -9.71
CA GLN A 110 -4.20 -16.04 -8.78
C GLN A 110 -4.19 -15.48 -7.34
N PHE A 111 -4.24 -14.16 -7.16
CA PHE A 111 -4.41 -13.56 -5.82
C PHE A 111 -5.73 -13.93 -5.14
N LEU A 112 -6.75 -14.33 -5.91
CA LEU A 112 -8.06 -14.70 -5.41
C LEU A 112 -8.25 -16.22 -5.27
N ARG A 113 -7.45 -17.03 -5.95
CA ARG A 113 -7.64 -18.47 -6.07
C ARG A 113 -6.55 -19.30 -5.39
N ALA A 114 -5.38 -18.72 -5.16
CA ALA A 114 -4.24 -19.43 -4.61
C ALA A 114 -3.76 -18.82 -3.29
N PRO A 115 -3.12 -19.59 -2.42
CA PRO A 115 -2.51 -19.09 -1.21
C PRO A 115 -1.41 -18.05 -1.50
N GLN A 116 -1.22 -17.14 -0.56
CA GLN A 116 -0.12 -16.17 -0.58
C GLN A 116 0.77 -16.44 0.62
N TYR A 117 1.99 -16.85 0.35
CA TYR A 117 3.02 -17.15 1.35
C TYR A 117 4.00 -15.99 1.42
N ASN A 118 4.46 -15.67 2.62
CA ASN A 118 5.44 -14.62 2.83
C ASN A 118 6.58 -15.16 3.70
N THR A 119 7.80 -15.07 3.22
CA THR A 119 8.98 -15.58 3.92
C THR A 119 9.32 -14.79 5.19
N TRP A 120 8.70 -13.63 5.45
CA TRP A 120 8.91 -12.86 6.67
C TRP A 120 8.59 -13.65 7.94
N ILE A 121 7.50 -14.42 7.92
CA ILE A 121 7.06 -15.18 9.09
C ILE A 121 8.14 -16.18 9.56
N GLU A 122 8.94 -16.71 8.65
CA GLU A 122 9.94 -17.72 8.92
C GLU A 122 11.36 -17.14 9.04
N LEU A 123 11.72 -16.19 8.17
CA LEU A 123 13.10 -15.77 7.99
C LEU A 123 13.40 -14.34 8.48
N MET A 124 12.39 -13.50 8.61
CA MET A 124 12.55 -12.08 8.94
C MET A 124 13.64 -11.43 8.05
N TYR A 125 14.62 -10.76 8.61
CA TYR A 125 15.75 -10.16 7.88
C TYR A 125 16.79 -11.19 7.33
N ASN A 126 16.60 -12.46 7.66
CA ASN A 126 17.55 -13.53 7.32
C ASN A 126 17.26 -14.19 5.97
N GLN A 127 16.65 -13.46 5.06
CA GLN A 127 16.36 -13.94 3.71
C GLN A 127 17.62 -14.48 3.04
N ASN A 128 17.60 -15.74 2.60
CA ASN A 128 18.69 -16.38 1.89
C ASN A 128 18.18 -17.53 1.02
N GLU A 129 18.91 -17.81 -0.05
CA GLU A 129 18.55 -18.78 -1.08
C GLU A 129 18.20 -20.16 -0.51
N LYS A 130 19.04 -20.67 0.40
CA LYS A 130 18.88 -22.02 0.96
C LYS A 130 17.57 -22.15 1.75
N GLN A 131 17.33 -21.24 2.70
CA GLN A 131 16.14 -21.33 3.58
C GLN A 131 14.84 -21.01 2.85
N ILE A 132 14.87 -20.15 1.83
CA ILE A 132 13.70 -19.90 0.99
C ILE A 132 13.29 -21.16 0.23
N LEU A 133 14.25 -21.88 -0.35
CA LEU A 133 13.98 -23.15 -1.02
C LEU A 133 13.51 -24.24 -0.05
N GLU A 134 14.12 -24.32 1.14
CA GLU A 134 13.66 -25.24 2.19
C GLU A 134 12.22 -24.95 2.59
N TYR A 135 11.88 -23.69 2.84
CA TYR A 135 10.52 -23.28 3.17
C TYR A 135 9.50 -23.65 2.06
N ALA A 136 9.83 -23.33 0.81
CA ALA A 136 8.93 -23.61 -0.31
C ALA A 136 8.72 -25.12 -0.53
N ARG A 137 9.78 -25.94 -0.41
CA ARG A 137 9.69 -27.41 -0.51
C ARG A 137 8.85 -27.96 0.64
N SER A 138 9.07 -27.51 1.88
CA SER A 138 8.28 -27.94 3.03
C SER A 138 6.78 -27.68 2.85
N LEU A 139 6.40 -26.51 2.30
CA LEU A 139 5.01 -26.23 1.99
C LEU A 139 4.41 -27.29 1.04
N VAL A 140 5.12 -27.64 -0.03
CA VAL A 140 4.66 -28.63 -1.00
C VAL A 140 4.65 -30.04 -0.41
N ASP A 141 5.68 -30.42 0.33
CA ASP A 141 5.82 -31.74 0.96
C ASP A 141 4.73 -31.99 2.01
N GLU A 142 4.28 -30.95 2.70
CA GLU A 142 3.16 -30.98 3.65
C GLU A 142 1.78 -30.85 2.98
N GLY A 143 1.73 -30.85 1.64
CA GLY A 143 0.49 -30.84 0.87
C GLY A 143 -0.19 -29.48 0.77
N MET A 144 0.51 -28.40 1.04
CA MET A 144 0.00 -27.06 0.82
C MET A 144 0.00 -26.73 -0.69
N GLU A 145 -1.08 -26.13 -1.16
CA GLU A 145 -1.19 -25.73 -2.57
C GLU A 145 -0.18 -24.62 -2.90
N PRO A 146 0.66 -24.77 -3.94
CA PRO A 146 1.51 -23.69 -4.41
C PRO A 146 0.69 -22.50 -4.91
N GLY A 147 1.20 -21.30 -4.65
CA GLY A 147 0.53 -20.06 -5.03
C GLY A 147 1.52 -18.95 -5.27
N ILE A 148 1.42 -17.85 -4.51
CA ILE A 148 2.34 -16.73 -4.62
C ILE A 148 3.29 -16.77 -3.42
N LEU A 149 4.59 -16.82 -3.68
CA LEU A 149 5.65 -16.73 -2.65
C LEU A 149 6.30 -15.35 -2.69
N MET A 150 6.15 -14.60 -1.62
CA MET A 150 6.77 -13.29 -1.44
C MET A 150 8.08 -13.45 -0.67
N ILE A 151 9.21 -13.20 -1.32
CA ILE A 151 10.51 -13.06 -0.68
C ILE A 151 10.56 -11.66 -0.07
N ASP A 152 10.52 -11.60 1.25
CA ASP A 152 10.35 -10.38 2.01
C ASP A 152 11.66 -9.59 2.15
N GLU A 153 11.64 -8.56 2.93
CA GLU A 153 12.71 -7.62 3.19
C GLU A 153 14.07 -8.29 3.50
N GLY A 154 15.14 -7.74 2.98
CA GLY A 154 16.51 -8.22 3.22
C GLY A 154 17.08 -9.12 2.12
N TRP A 155 16.42 -9.22 0.96
CA TRP A 155 16.96 -9.91 -0.21
C TRP A 155 18.03 -9.10 -0.96
N ALA A 156 17.90 -7.77 -0.97
CA ALA A 156 18.89 -6.83 -1.56
C ALA A 156 19.97 -6.43 -0.57
N PRO A 157 21.13 -5.88 -1.04
CA PRO A 157 22.18 -5.38 -0.16
C PRO A 157 21.74 -4.20 0.70
N ASP A 158 21.11 -3.21 0.08
CA ASP A 158 20.59 -1.98 0.68
C ASP A 158 19.25 -1.59 0.08
N TYR A 159 18.48 -0.75 0.80
CA TYR A 159 17.23 -0.19 0.24
C TYR A 159 17.56 0.70 -0.96
N GLY A 160 16.99 0.38 -2.09
CA GLY A 160 17.23 1.06 -3.35
C GLY A 160 18.26 0.38 -4.25
N ASP A 161 18.99 -0.63 -3.77
CA ASP A 161 19.79 -1.49 -4.62
C ASP A 161 18.93 -2.67 -5.10
N TYR A 162 18.64 -2.65 -6.39
CA TYR A 162 17.71 -3.60 -7.01
C TYR A 162 18.49 -4.76 -7.63
N ASP A 163 19.17 -5.54 -6.78
CA ASP A 163 19.85 -6.78 -7.12
C ASP A 163 19.89 -7.71 -5.89
N PHE A 164 20.01 -9.02 -6.09
CA PHE A 164 20.14 -9.93 -4.98
C PHE A 164 21.49 -9.77 -4.27
N CYS A 165 21.48 -9.78 -2.95
CA CYS A 165 22.69 -9.74 -2.14
C CYS A 165 23.55 -10.98 -2.38
N ALA A 166 24.67 -10.86 -3.08
CA ALA A 166 25.52 -11.99 -3.48
C ALA A 166 26.06 -12.83 -2.29
N ARG A 167 26.10 -12.27 -1.08
CA ARG A 167 26.48 -13.01 0.14
C ARG A 167 25.40 -13.98 0.60
N LYS A 168 24.12 -13.70 0.28
CA LYS A 168 22.95 -14.47 0.71
C LYS A 168 22.37 -15.32 -0.42
N PHE A 169 22.62 -14.94 -1.67
CA PHE A 169 22.05 -15.55 -2.87
C PHE A 169 23.17 -15.83 -3.88
N GLN A 170 23.52 -17.10 -4.03
CA GLN A 170 24.59 -17.55 -4.93
C GLN A 170 24.13 -17.66 -6.38
N ASN A 171 22.92 -18.17 -6.57
CA ASN A 171 22.30 -18.42 -7.87
C ASN A 171 20.83 -18.01 -7.88
N PRO A 172 20.49 -16.72 -7.68
CA PRO A 172 19.09 -16.30 -7.51
C PRO A 172 18.20 -16.64 -8.71
N LYS A 173 18.73 -16.62 -9.93
CA LYS A 173 17.97 -17.08 -11.11
C LYS A 173 17.56 -18.55 -10.99
N LYS A 174 18.49 -19.42 -10.60
CA LYS A 174 18.21 -20.85 -10.41
C LYS A 174 17.20 -21.07 -9.27
N MET A 175 17.32 -20.31 -8.18
CA MET A 175 16.35 -20.35 -7.09
C MET A 175 14.94 -20.02 -7.59
N VAL A 176 14.78 -18.93 -8.34
CA VAL A 176 13.48 -18.53 -8.91
C VAL A 176 12.94 -19.60 -9.87
N ASP A 177 13.79 -20.15 -10.73
CA ASP A 177 13.37 -21.23 -11.64
C ASP A 177 12.91 -22.49 -10.88
N GLU A 178 13.56 -22.82 -9.78
CA GLU A 178 13.13 -23.93 -8.93
C GLU A 178 11.80 -23.63 -8.23
N LEU A 179 11.60 -22.44 -7.70
CA LEU A 179 10.31 -22.02 -7.11
C LEU A 179 9.19 -22.09 -8.16
N HIS A 180 9.44 -21.68 -9.39
CA HIS A 180 8.50 -21.84 -10.48
C HIS A 180 8.21 -23.31 -10.78
N SER A 181 9.23 -24.18 -10.75
CA SER A 181 9.04 -25.63 -10.97
C SER A 181 8.21 -26.30 -9.88
N LEU A 182 8.22 -25.73 -8.66
CA LEU A 182 7.35 -26.14 -7.55
C LEU A 182 5.93 -25.58 -7.67
N GLY A 183 5.64 -24.72 -8.66
CA GLY A 183 4.33 -24.14 -8.91
C GLY A 183 4.09 -22.76 -8.33
N PHE A 184 5.08 -22.15 -7.67
CA PHE A 184 4.93 -20.80 -7.10
C PHE A 184 5.13 -19.71 -8.15
N LYS A 185 4.41 -18.62 -8.00
CA LYS A 185 4.78 -17.29 -8.50
C LYS A 185 5.64 -16.59 -7.49
N VAL A 186 6.68 -15.86 -7.93
CA VAL A 186 7.68 -15.25 -7.05
C VAL A 186 7.57 -13.74 -7.07
N MET A 187 7.32 -13.14 -5.92
CA MET A 187 7.33 -11.69 -5.72
C MET A 187 8.46 -11.28 -4.78
N LEU A 188 9.00 -10.07 -4.98
CA LEU A 188 10.02 -9.50 -4.09
C LEU A 188 9.44 -8.30 -3.34
N TRP A 189 9.80 -8.18 -2.07
CA TRP A 189 9.52 -6.99 -1.28
C TRP A 189 10.32 -5.79 -1.79
N ILE A 190 9.67 -4.66 -1.97
CA ILE A 190 10.29 -3.38 -2.31
C ILE A 190 9.62 -2.22 -1.59
N THR A 191 10.30 -1.09 -1.57
CA THR A 191 9.84 0.15 -0.95
C THR A 191 10.30 1.35 -1.80
N PRO A 192 9.64 2.53 -1.69
CA PRO A 192 10.13 3.74 -2.34
C PRO A 192 11.34 4.37 -1.61
N HIS A 193 11.83 3.74 -0.54
CA HIS A 193 12.98 4.21 0.22
C HIS A 193 14.30 3.89 -0.46
N ILE A 194 15.22 4.85 -0.39
CA ILE A 194 16.59 4.73 -0.89
C ILE A 194 17.55 4.99 0.27
N SER A 195 18.31 3.99 0.65
CA SER A 195 19.36 4.13 1.67
C SER A 195 20.43 5.11 1.20
N PRO A 196 20.88 6.06 2.03
CA PRO A 196 22.03 6.91 1.70
C PRO A 196 23.33 6.13 1.44
N ASP A 197 23.40 4.87 1.90
CA ASP A 197 24.55 3.98 1.73
C ASP A 197 24.50 3.17 0.43
N SER A 198 23.36 3.15 -0.27
CA SER A 198 23.18 2.40 -1.51
C SER A 198 23.96 2.98 -2.71
N ASP A 199 24.30 2.15 -3.65
CA ASP A 199 24.88 2.59 -4.92
C ASP A 199 23.87 3.40 -5.74
N CYS A 200 22.60 3.05 -5.64
CA CYS A 200 21.53 3.81 -6.28
C CYS A 200 21.43 5.25 -5.74
N TYR A 201 21.53 5.45 -4.43
CA TYR A 201 21.59 6.82 -3.89
C TYR A 201 22.74 7.63 -4.49
N ARG A 202 23.94 7.05 -4.54
CA ARG A 202 25.11 7.72 -5.13
C ARG A 202 24.88 8.13 -6.59
N ALA A 203 24.16 7.31 -7.33
CA ALA A 203 23.83 7.58 -8.73
C ALA A 203 22.78 8.69 -8.91
N ILE A 204 21.79 8.80 -8.00
CA ILE A 204 20.62 9.69 -8.21
C ILE A 204 20.57 10.90 -7.27
N LYS A 205 21.45 11.03 -6.25
CA LYS A 205 21.39 12.11 -5.24
C LYS A 205 21.43 13.53 -5.81
N ASN A 206 21.95 13.71 -7.02
CA ASN A 206 22.02 15.01 -7.70
C ASN A 206 20.92 15.19 -8.75
N THR A 207 19.96 14.27 -8.82
CA THR A 207 18.77 14.38 -9.70
C THR A 207 17.59 14.94 -8.94
N ASP A 208 16.47 15.10 -9.65
CA ASP A 208 15.17 15.46 -9.07
C ASP A 208 14.30 14.21 -8.80
N TYR A 209 14.91 13.04 -8.61
CA TYR A 209 14.19 11.79 -8.36
C TYR A 209 13.86 11.57 -6.89
N LEU A 210 14.54 12.29 -5.98
CA LEU A 210 14.33 12.20 -4.54
C LEU A 210 13.59 13.42 -4.03
N ILE A 211 12.71 13.21 -3.05
CA ILE A 211 12.05 14.29 -2.33
C ILE A 211 13.10 15.17 -1.65
N LYS A 212 12.89 16.48 -1.71
CA LYS A 212 13.74 17.48 -1.05
C LYS A 212 12.99 18.11 0.11
N ASP A 213 13.71 18.48 1.14
CA ASP A 213 13.19 19.24 2.27
C ASP A 213 12.92 20.72 1.89
N LYS A 214 12.42 21.50 2.86
CA LYS A 214 12.16 22.93 2.69
C LYS A 214 13.36 23.74 2.23
N ASP A 215 14.58 23.31 2.58
CA ASP A 215 15.85 23.98 2.24
C ASP A 215 16.41 23.50 0.87
N GLY A 216 15.73 22.58 0.21
CA GLY A 216 16.10 22.02 -1.10
C GLY A 216 17.16 20.94 -1.04
N LYS A 217 17.48 20.42 0.15
CA LYS A 217 18.35 19.26 0.33
C LYS A 217 17.54 17.97 0.22
N VAL A 218 18.17 16.87 -0.15
CA VAL A 218 17.52 15.56 -0.15
C VAL A 218 16.95 15.29 1.24
N ALA A 219 15.65 15.01 1.29
CA ALA A 219 14.93 14.76 2.53
C ALA A 219 15.25 13.36 3.04
N VAL A 220 15.74 13.27 4.26
CA VAL A 220 15.98 12.01 4.97
C VAL A 220 14.85 11.82 5.98
N ARG A 221 14.23 10.64 5.99
CA ARG A 221 13.11 10.30 6.86
C ARG A 221 13.44 9.08 7.72
N GLU A 222 13.05 9.18 8.98
CA GLU A 222 13.05 8.02 9.88
C GLU A 222 11.87 7.11 9.54
N TRP A 223 12.10 5.82 9.58
CA TRP A 223 11.10 4.78 9.43
C TRP A 223 11.53 3.55 10.24
N TRP A 224 10.82 2.42 10.18
CA TRP A 224 11.15 1.25 11.03
C TRP A 224 12.55 0.64 10.80
N ASN A 225 13.18 0.91 9.64
CA ASN A 225 14.55 0.47 9.32
C ASN A 225 15.57 1.62 9.32
N GLY A 226 15.42 2.57 10.24
CA GLY A 226 16.36 3.68 10.42
C GLY A 226 16.04 4.88 9.55
N PHE A 227 16.97 5.33 8.72
CA PHE A 227 16.86 6.58 7.97
C PHE A 227 17.08 6.36 6.47
N SER A 228 16.16 6.83 5.67
CA SER A 228 16.26 6.73 4.20
C SER A 228 15.74 7.98 3.51
N CYS A 229 16.19 8.17 2.27
CA CYS A 229 15.57 9.09 1.33
C CYS A 229 14.35 8.43 0.69
N ILE A 230 13.48 9.20 0.05
CA ILE A 230 12.26 8.69 -0.59
C ILE A 230 12.22 9.14 -2.04
N LEU A 231 11.87 8.23 -2.94
CA LEU A 231 11.62 8.55 -4.34
C LEU A 231 10.39 9.46 -4.47
N ASP A 232 10.52 10.50 -5.28
CA ASP A 232 9.38 11.34 -5.65
C ASP A 232 8.62 10.71 -6.83
N LEU A 233 7.64 9.89 -6.52
CA LEU A 233 6.83 9.21 -7.53
C LEU A 233 5.74 10.10 -8.16
N THR A 234 5.69 11.38 -7.80
CA THR A 234 4.99 12.39 -8.59
C THR A 234 5.80 12.86 -9.80
N ASN A 235 7.11 12.53 -9.83
CA ASN A 235 8.01 12.82 -10.93
C ASN A 235 8.02 11.68 -11.96
N PRO A 236 7.54 11.91 -13.21
CA PRO A 236 7.52 10.86 -14.24
C PRO A 236 8.89 10.25 -14.53
N LYS A 237 9.98 11.04 -14.45
CA LYS A 237 11.35 10.55 -14.69
C LYS A 237 11.83 9.63 -13.56
N ALA A 238 11.44 9.92 -12.32
CA ALA A 238 11.73 9.03 -11.20
C ALA A 238 10.94 7.72 -11.33
N CYS A 239 9.68 7.79 -11.77
CA CYS A 239 8.88 6.60 -12.07
C CYS A 239 9.51 5.75 -13.18
N GLU A 240 9.92 6.36 -14.29
CA GLU A 240 10.57 5.66 -15.39
C GLU A 240 11.88 4.98 -14.95
N TRP A 241 12.71 5.69 -14.19
CA TRP A 241 13.94 5.15 -13.63
C TRP A 241 13.65 3.95 -12.70
N PHE A 242 12.70 4.10 -11.79
CA PHE A 242 12.34 3.05 -10.84
C PHE A 242 11.74 1.83 -11.55
N TYR A 243 10.84 2.06 -12.51
CA TYR A 243 10.29 1.00 -13.35
C TYR A 243 11.38 0.23 -14.08
N GLY A 244 12.35 0.93 -14.68
CA GLY A 244 13.49 0.32 -15.36
C GLY A 244 14.34 -0.56 -14.42
N LYS A 245 14.51 -0.13 -13.15
CA LYS A 245 15.20 -0.95 -12.14
C LYS A 245 14.45 -2.24 -11.83
N LEU A 246 13.16 -2.12 -11.53
CA LEU A 246 12.32 -3.28 -11.20
C LEU A 246 12.17 -4.23 -12.39
N LYS A 247 11.96 -3.68 -13.59
CA LYS A 247 11.91 -4.47 -14.82
C LYS A 247 13.22 -5.22 -15.07
N GLY A 248 14.36 -4.59 -14.80
CA GLY A 248 15.68 -5.23 -14.88
C GLY A 248 15.81 -6.44 -13.95
N VAL A 249 15.26 -6.37 -12.73
CA VAL A 249 15.19 -7.51 -11.80
C VAL A 249 14.32 -8.63 -12.36
N MET A 250 13.14 -8.30 -12.87
CA MET A 250 12.24 -9.28 -13.49
C MET A 250 12.93 -9.98 -14.68
N ASP A 251 13.54 -9.23 -15.58
CA ASP A 251 14.18 -9.78 -16.76
C ASP A 251 15.43 -10.63 -16.42
N LYS A 252 16.18 -10.23 -15.41
CA LYS A 252 17.40 -10.93 -14.98
C LYS A 252 17.11 -12.23 -14.25
N TYR A 253 16.11 -12.23 -13.37
CA TYR A 253 15.88 -13.34 -12.45
C TYR A 253 14.59 -14.10 -12.68
N GLY A 254 13.65 -13.54 -13.45
CA GLY A 254 12.37 -14.16 -13.75
C GLY A 254 11.32 -13.99 -12.65
N VAL A 255 11.50 -13.05 -11.71
CA VAL A 255 10.46 -12.77 -10.70
C VAL A 255 9.20 -12.21 -11.36
N ASP A 256 8.03 -12.54 -10.81
CA ASP A 256 6.73 -12.24 -11.42
C ASP A 256 6.21 -10.84 -11.03
N GLY A 257 6.62 -10.30 -9.88
CA GLY A 257 6.16 -9.00 -9.42
C GLY A 257 6.69 -8.60 -8.05
N PHE A 258 5.98 -7.69 -7.37
CA PHE A 258 6.50 -7.02 -6.18
C PHE A 258 5.44 -6.80 -5.10
N LYS A 259 5.87 -6.94 -3.83
CA LYS A 259 5.20 -6.44 -2.65
C LYS A 259 5.69 -5.02 -2.38
N PHE A 260 4.84 -4.04 -2.63
CA PHE A 260 5.10 -2.61 -2.46
C PHE A 260 4.80 -2.20 -1.01
N ASP A 261 5.85 -2.07 -0.22
CA ASP A 261 5.73 -1.77 1.22
C ASP A 261 6.05 -0.31 1.53
N ALA A 262 5.70 0.16 2.73
CA ALA A 262 5.75 1.56 3.12
C ALA A 262 4.89 2.47 2.22
N GLY A 263 5.35 3.67 1.88
CA GLY A 263 4.63 4.61 1.00
C GLY A 263 3.45 5.34 1.64
N GLY A 264 3.26 5.23 2.94
CA GLY A 264 2.18 5.91 3.66
C GLY A 264 2.36 7.43 3.76
N ALA A 265 1.23 8.14 3.89
CA ALA A 265 1.19 9.60 3.96
C ALA A 265 2.04 10.21 5.08
N TYR A 266 2.25 9.48 6.17
CA TYR A 266 3.07 9.93 7.31
C TYR A 266 4.55 10.19 6.97
N LEU A 267 5.03 9.73 5.83
CA LEU A 267 6.40 9.95 5.35
C LEU A 267 6.61 11.33 4.72
N TYR A 268 5.53 11.99 4.31
CA TYR A 268 5.57 13.24 3.55
C TYR A 268 5.19 14.43 4.42
N ARG A 269 5.85 15.56 4.20
CA ARG A 269 5.63 16.81 4.95
C ARG A 269 5.08 17.87 4.01
N LYS A 270 4.27 18.76 4.54
CA LYS A 270 3.65 19.85 3.78
C LYS A 270 4.65 20.82 3.13
N ASP A 271 5.83 20.94 3.72
CA ASP A 271 6.92 21.80 3.24
C ASP A 271 7.97 21.06 2.39
N ASP A 272 7.75 19.81 2.08
CA ASP A 272 8.58 19.05 1.13
C ASP A 272 8.49 19.69 -0.27
N LYS A 273 9.63 19.71 -0.96
CA LYS A 273 9.72 20.11 -2.36
C LYS A 273 9.74 18.87 -3.24
N THR A 274 8.71 18.75 -4.05
CA THR A 274 8.43 17.62 -4.92
C THR A 274 8.14 18.12 -6.34
N TYR A 275 8.17 17.24 -7.31
CA TYR A 275 7.84 17.56 -8.70
C TYR A 275 6.41 18.12 -8.82
N MET A 276 5.45 17.45 -8.19
CA MET A 276 4.08 17.93 -8.06
C MET A 276 3.84 18.31 -6.61
N GLN A 277 3.55 19.58 -6.35
CA GLN A 277 3.13 20.02 -5.01
C GLN A 277 1.72 19.49 -4.74
N CYS A 278 1.60 18.58 -3.79
CA CYS A 278 0.34 17.90 -3.50
C CYS A 278 0.24 17.51 -2.01
N GLU A 279 -0.92 17.00 -1.61
CA GLU A 279 -1.14 16.51 -0.24
C GLU A 279 -0.39 15.18 -0.02
N ALA A 280 -0.04 14.88 1.23
CA ALA A 280 0.71 13.69 1.60
C ALA A 280 0.10 12.37 1.08
N CYS A 281 -1.22 12.23 1.13
CA CYS A 281 -1.93 11.07 0.59
C CYS A 281 -1.85 10.92 -0.94
N GLU A 282 -1.61 12.01 -1.66
CA GLU A 282 -1.45 11.98 -3.11
C GLU A 282 -0.10 11.38 -3.53
N HIS A 283 0.91 11.44 -2.66
CA HIS A 283 2.15 10.68 -2.82
C HIS A 283 1.91 9.16 -2.68
N THR A 284 1.07 8.76 -1.70
CA THR A 284 0.62 7.36 -1.61
C THR A 284 -0.09 6.95 -2.90
N ALA A 285 -1.04 7.76 -3.40
CA ALA A 285 -1.71 7.48 -4.67
C ALA A 285 -0.75 7.44 -5.88
N ALA A 286 0.34 8.18 -5.86
CA ALA A 286 1.37 8.10 -6.90
C ALA A 286 2.10 6.76 -6.87
N PHE A 287 2.40 6.24 -5.65
CA PHE A 287 2.96 4.92 -5.46
C PHE A 287 1.99 3.81 -5.90
N ASP A 288 0.69 3.97 -5.59
CA ASP A 288 -0.37 3.06 -6.03
C ASP A 288 -0.44 2.96 -7.56
N ARG A 289 -0.47 4.11 -8.24
CA ARG A 289 -0.47 4.16 -9.71
C ARG A 289 0.80 3.56 -10.31
N PHE A 290 1.94 3.72 -9.64
CA PHE A 290 3.18 3.09 -10.04
C PHE A 290 3.08 1.57 -9.93
N ALA A 291 2.59 1.04 -8.80
CA ALA A 291 2.43 -0.39 -8.56
C ALA A 291 1.42 -1.04 -9.54
N ALA A 292 0.38 -0.33 -9.94
CA ALA A 292 -0.64 -0.81 -10.89
C ALA A 292 -0.10 -1.14 -12.30
N GLN A 293 1.17 -0.82 -12.59
CA GLN A 293 1.84 -1.20 -13.84
C GLN A 293 2.31 -2.66 -13.84
N PHE A 294 2.38 -3.29 -12.66
CA PHE A 294 2.82 -4.68 -12.51
C PHE A 294 1.63 -5.60 -12.33
N GLU A 295 1.62 -6.72 -13.03
CA GLU A 295 0.53 -7.70 -12.97
C GLU A 295 0.44 -8.35 -11.59
N TYR A 296 1.59 -8.71 -11.01
CA TYR A 296 1.69 -9.20 -9.63
C TYR A 296 2.14 -8.05 -8.74
N ASN A 297 1.17 -7.46 -8.04
CA ASN A 297 1.40 -6.37 -7.10
C ASN A 297 0.64 -6.61 -5.80
N GLU A 298 1.26 -6.34 -4.68
CA GLU A 298 0.59 -6.27 -3.37
C GLU A 298 1.07 -5.01 -2.67
N LEU A 299 0.14 -4.19 -2.19
CA LEU A 299 0.44 -2.92 -1.54
C LEU A 299 0.10 -2.96 -0.05
N ARG A 300 0.94 -2.28 0.74
CA ARG A 300 0.63 -1.97 2.13
C ARG A 300 -0.30 -0.77 2.23
N CYS A 301 0.14 0.36 1.72
CA CYS A 301 -0.57 1.62 1.82
C CYS A 301 -1.29 1.91 0.52
N VAL A 302 -2.54 2.36 0.62
CA VAL A 302 -3.32 2.81 -0.53
C VAL A 302 -4.18 4.01 -0.16
N TRP A 303 -4.25 4.97 -1.07
CA TRP A 303 -5.12 6.11 -0.98
C TRP A 303 -6.12 6.16 -2.14
N ASN A 304 -7.41 6.06 -1.81
CA ASN A 304 -8.52 6.31 -2.76
C ASN A 304 -8.40 5.54 -4.09
N CYS A 305 -7.89 4.31 -4.05
CA CYS A 305 -7.56 3.51 -5.24
C CYS A 305 -8.63 2.46 -5.61
N GLY A 306 -9.87 2.61 -5.14
CA GLY A 306 -10.96 1.71 -5.53
C GLY A 306 -11.11 1.62 -7.05
N GLY A 307 -11.35 0.40 -7.58
CA GLY A 307 -11.50 0.15 -9.02
C GLY A 307 -10.20 0.02 -9.80
N GLN A 308 -9.04 0.08 -9.15
CA GLN A 308 -7.73 -0.15 -9.76
C GLN A 308 -7.31 -1.62 -9.62
N PRO A 309 -6.43 -2.14 -10.49
CA PRO A 309 -5.96 -3.54 -10.45
C PRO A 309 -4.90 -3.74 -9.36
N LEU A 310 -5.24 -3.43 -8.12
CA LEU A 310 -4.34 -3.48 -6.97
C LEU A 310 -4.80 -4.51 -5.96
N VAL A 311 -3.84 -5.20 -5.35
CA VAL A 311 -4.06 -6.10 -4.22
C VAL A 311 -3.50 -5.45 -2.97
N CYS A 312 -4.31 -5.38 -1.90
CA CYS A 312 -3.91 -4.79 -0.63
C CYS A 312 -4.09 -5.81 0.49
N ARG A 313 -3.10 -5.96 1.34
CA ARG A 313 -3.28 -6.72 2.57
C ARG A 313 -4.01 -5.87 3.62
N LEU A 314 -4.77 -6.51 4.47
CA LEU A 314 -5.60 -5.83 5.46
C LEU A 314 -4.75 -5.17 6.55
N GLN A 315 -3.81 -5.91 7.11
CA GLN A 315 -2.81 -5.45 8.08
C GLN A 315 -1.69 -6.49 8.24
N ASP A 316 -0.58 -6.09 8.86
CA ASP A 316 0.46 -7.03 9.23
C ASP A 316 -0.02 -8.00 10.32
N LYS A 317 0.35 -9.25 10.16
CA LYS A 317 0.25 -10.25 11.21
C LYS A 317 1.54 -10.27 12.03
N ALA A 318 1.45 -10.53 13.33
CA ALA A 318 2.63 -10.77 14.15
C ALA A 318 3.48 -11.90 13.53
N PRO A 319 4.81 -11.77 13.48
CA PRO A 319 5.71 -12.79 12.92
C PRO A 319 5.83 -13.98 13.90
N SER A 320 4.73 -14.67 14.14
CA SER A 320 4.62 -15.79 15.06
C SER A 320 3.54 -16.75 14.61
N TRP A 321 3.85 -18.04 14.65
CA TRP A 321 2.87 -19.09 14.42
C TRP A 321 1.89 -19.30 15.59
N GLU A 322 2.19 -18.71 16.77
CA GLU A 322 1.41 -18.87 17.99
C GLU A 322 0.21 -17.90 18.11
N HIS A 323 0.19 -16.84 17.32
CA HIS A 323 -0.84 -15.79 17.42
C HIS A 323 -1.78 -15.77 16.23
N ASN A 324 -3.08 -15.90 16.52
CA ASN A 324 -4.17 -15.77 15.55
C ASN A 324 -4.76 -14.36 15.48
N ASP A 325 -4.04 -13.35 15.92
CA ASP A 325 -4.54 -11.98 16.07
C ASP A 325 -4.74 -11.22 14.75
N GLY A 326 -4.74 -11.90 13.64
CA GLY A 326 -4.87 -11.28 12.32
C GLY A 326 -5.90 -11.91 11.40
N ILE A 327 -6.76 -12.77 11.93
CA ILE A 327 -7.85 -13.40 11.16
C ILE A 327 -9.19 -12.79 11.56
#